data_f7d5d737a17f95c09ca6cf3c0f529428
#
_entry.id   f7d5d737a17f95c09ca6cf3c0f529428
#
_cell.length_a   1.000
_cell.length_b   1.000
_cell.length_c   1.000
_cell.angle_alpha   90.00
_cell.angle_beta   90.00
_cell.angle_gamma   90.00
#
_symmetry.space_group_name_H-M   'P 1'
#
loop_
_entity.id
_entity.type
_entity.pdbx_description
1 polymer ?
#
loop_
_entity_poly.entity_id
_entity_poly.type
_entity_poly.pdbx_seq_one_letter_code
_entity_poly.pdbx_strand_id
1 'polypeptide(L)'
;MLVTYPALFYYDDSDDTTSPYFVHFPDFSNISGTQGKDISDALEMASEWLGMNAADCIENDIDLPKPSDINYLSLVEHNPFKNDKDIELKFDSKKSFISMVGVNVNHYLGNQEPVKKTLTIPRWADKLGRELGLNFSQTLTEAIVERKMNF
;
A
#
# COMPACT_ATOMS: atom_id res chain seq x y z
N MET A 1 -8.62 7.25 -1.80
CA MET A 1 -7.41 7.46 -0.99
C MET A 1 -6.26 6.71 -1.63
N LEU A 2 -5.21 7.41 -2.00
CA LEU A 2 -3.98 6.84 -2.52
C LEU A 2 -2.98 6.65 -1.37
N VAL A 3 -2.53 5.44 -1.14
CA VAL A 3 -1.39 5.13 -0.28
C VAL A 3 -0.21 4.66 -1.12
N THR A 4 1.00 4.94 -0.66
CA THR A 4 2.22 4.60 -1.40
C THR A 4 3.30 4.17 -0.42
N TYR A 5 3.87 3.00 -0.65
CA TYR A 5 4.92 2.40 0.18
C TYR A 5 6.05 1.85 -0.69
N PRO A 6 7.29 1.86 -0.20
CA PRO A 6 8.37 1.17 -0.87
C PRO A 6 8.23 -0.35 -0.71
N ALA A 7 8.57 -1.08 -1.76
CA ALA A 7 8.62 -2.54 -1.76
C ALA A 7 9.91 -3.05 -2.39
N LEU A 8 10.38 -4.18 -1.88
CA LEU A 8 11.57 -4.87 -2.37
C LEU A 8 11.13 -6.04 -3.24
N PHE A 9 11.61 -6.06 -4.47
CA PHE A 9 11.29 -7.07 -5.48
C PHE A 9 12.53 -7.94 -5.68
N TYR A 10 12.44 -9.17 -5.19
CA TYR A 10 13.52 -10.16 -5.27
C TYR A 10 13.22 -11.17 -6.38
N TYR A 11 14.10 -11.30 -7.33
CA TYR A 11 14.03 -12.35 -8.35
C TYR A 11 14.84 -13.56 -7.90
N ASP A 12 14.18 -14.66 -7.65
CA ASP A 12 14.77 -15.94 -7.28
C ASP A 12 14.12 -17.06 -8.10
N ASP A 13 14.88 -17.64 -9.02
CA ASP A 13 14.45 -18.74 -9.88
C ASP A 13 15.10 -20.10 -9.51
N SER A 14 15.69 -20.18 -8.30
CA SER A 14 16.43 -21.36 -7.85
C SER A 14 15.58 -22.62 -7.69
N ASP A 15 14.27 -22.48 -7.43
CA ASP A 15 13.36 -23.57 -7.13
C ASP A 15 12.43 -23.96 -8.29
N ASP A 16 12.78 -23.68 -9.54
CA ASP A 16 11.96 -23.95 -10.74
C ASP A 16 10.49 -23.47 -10.58
N THR A 17 10.34 -22.28 -10.03
CA THR A 17 9.04 -21.70 -9.75
C THR A 17 8.46 -20.97 -10.97
N THR A 18 7.14 -20.97 -11.10
CA THR A 18 6.41 -20.15 -12.10
C THR A 18 6.27 -18.69 -11.69
N SER A 19 6.59 -18.35 -10.45
CA SER A 19 6.49 -17.00 -9.88
C SER A 19 7.80 -16.61 -9.18
N PRO A 20 8.86 -16.30 -9.96
CA PRO A 20 10.19 -16.08 -9.43
C PRO A 20 10.36 -14.74 -8.69
N TYR A 21 9.42 -13.79 -8.82
CA TYR A 21 9.47 -12.54 -8.08
C TYR A 21 8.79 -12.71 -6.72
N PHE A 22 9.55 -12.47 -5.65
CA PHE A 22 9.04 -12.29 -4.31
C PHE A 22 9.03 -10.80 -3.96
N VAL A 23 7.90 -10.29 -3.48
CA VAL A 23 7.73 -8.89 -3.12
C VAL A 23 7.53 -8.76 -1.62
N HIS A 24 8.34 -7.92 -0.98
CA HIS A 24 8.28 -7.65 0.45
C HIS A 24 8.07 -6.16 0.74
N PHE A 25 7.17 -5.86 1.66
CA PHE A 25 6.95 -4.50 2.17
C PHE A 25 7.60 -4.34 3.55
N PRO A 26 8.76 -3.67 3.65
CA PRO A 26 9.54 -3.61 4.90
C PRO A 26 8.85 -2.82 6.02
N ASP A 27 7.91 -1.93 5.68
CA ASP A 27 7.20 -1.10 6.65
C ASP A 27 6.05 -1.84 7.35
N PHE A 28 5.59 -2.96 6.78
CA PHE A 28 4.55 -3.77 7.40
C PHE A 28 5.18 -4.86 8.26
N SER A 29 4.69 -5.00 9.50
CA SER A 29 5.14 -6.03 10.42
C SER A 29 4.71 -7.42 9.91
N ASN A 30 5.59 -8.36 9.91
CA ASN A 30 5.57 -9.75 9.48
C ASN A 30 6.28 -9.97 8.14
N ILE A 31 6.85 -11.14 8.01
CA ILE A 31 7.41 -11.64 6.75
C ILE A 31 6.25 -11.95 5.82
N SER A 32 5.61 -10.92 5.35
CA SER A 32 4.46 -11.03 4.46
C SER A 32 4.77 -10.29 3.18
N GLY A 33 4.34 -10.87 2.12
CA GLY A 33 4.54 -10.32 0.80
C GLY A 33 3.68 -11.09 -0.20
N THR A 34 4.00 -10.89 -1.44
CA THR A 34 3.33 -11.53 -2.55
C THR A 34 4.35 -12.04 -3.58
N GLN A 35 3.87 -12.68 -4.61
CA GLN A 35 4.70 -13.24 -5.67
C GLN A 35 4.16 -12.83 -7.03
N GLY A 36 5.03 -12.84 -8.04
CA GLY A 36 4.65 -12.58 -9.41
C GLY A 36 5.51 -13.36 -10.40
N LYS A 37 4.93 -13.67 -11.56
CA LYS A 37 5.58 -14.42 -12.64
C LYS A 37 6.56 -13.57 -13.45
N ASP A 38 6.26 -12.29 -13.57
CA ASP A 38 7.08 -11.28 -14.23
C ASP A 38 6.96 -9.92 -13.50
N ILE A 39 7.64 -8.88 -13.98
CA ILE A 39 7.66 -7.57 -13.34
C ILE A 39 6.26 -6.96 -13.28
N SER A 40 5.50 -7.03 -14.37
CA SER A 40 4.15 -6.45 -14.44
C SER A 40 3.20 -7.12 -13.46
N ASP A 41 3.21 -8.46 -13.44
CA ASP A 41 2.42 -9.27 -12.52
C ASP A 41 2.85 -9.01 -11.05
N ALA A 42 4.14 -8.94 -10.78
CA ALA A 42 4.66 -8.64 -9.44
C ALA A 42 4.22 -7.25 -8.93
N LEU A 43 4.21 -6.24 -9.79
CA LEU A 43 3.72 -4.90 -9.46
C LEU A 43 2.21 -4.87 -9.21
N GLU A 44 1.43 -5.59 -10.00
CA GLU A 44 -0.01 -5.73 -9.82
C GLU A 44 -0.33 -6.44 -8.50
N MET A 45 0.30 -7.59 -8.25
CA MET A 45 0.15 -8.34 -7.01
C MET A 45 0.60 -7.55 -5.79
N ALA A 46 1.66 -6.74 -5.91
CA ALA A 46 2.12 -5.85 -4.86
C ALA A 46 1.07 -4.76 -4.53
N SER A 47 0.47 -4.18 -5.56
CA SER A 47 -0.61 -3.18 -5.41
C SER A 47 -1.84 -3.78 -4.73
N GLU A 48 -2.26 -4.98 -5.11
CA GLU A 48 -3.37 -5.70 -4.48
C GLU A 48 -3.08 -6.02 -3.02
N TRP A 49 -1.90 -6.58 -2.74
CA TRP A 49 -1.48 -6.88 -1.38
C TRP A 49 -1.50 -5.64 -0.49
N LEU A 50 -0.93 -4.53 -0.98
CA LEU A 50 -0.91 -3.25 -0.26
C LEU A 50 -2.33 -2.73 -0.01
N GLY A 51 -3.20 -2.81 -1.01
CA GLY A 51 -4.60 -2.38 -0.90
C GLY A 51 -5.36 -3.14 0.18
N MET A 52 -5.25 -4.46 0.20
CA MET A 52 -5.90 -5.32 1.20
C MET A 52 -5.36 -5.06 2.62
N ASN A 53 -4.04 -4.97 2.79
CA ASN A 53 -3.45 -4.77 4.11
C ASN A 53 -3.69 -3.36 4.66
N ALA A 54 -3.65 -2.34 3.81
CA ALA A 54 -3.99 -0.98 4.21
C ALA A 54 -5.47 -0.85 4.59
N ALA A 55 -6.37 -1.49 3.84
CA ALA A 55 -7.79 -1.54 4.18
C ALA A 55 -8.04 -2.24 5.51
N ASP A 56 -7.39 -3.38 5.73
CA ASP A 56 -7.48 -4.12 7.00
C ASP A 56 -7.03 -3.26 8.20
N CYS A 57 -5.93 -2.54 8.07
CA CYS A 57 -5.49 -1.59 9.10
C CYS A 57 -6.55 -0.53 9.40
N ILE A 58 -7.14 0.06 8.35
CA ILE A 58 -8.16 1.12 8.50
C ILE A 58 -9.43 0.58 9.16
N GLU A 59 -9.91 -0.59 8.74
CA GLU A 59 -11.14 -1.20 9.23
C GLU A 59 -11.02 -1.68 10.68
N ASN A 60 -9.82 -2.12 11.09
CA ASN A 60 -9.55 -2.59 12.44
C ASN A 60 -8.96 -1.53 13.38
N ASP A 61 -8.97 -0.27 12.97
CA ASP A 61 -8.45 0.85 13.75
C ASP A 61 -6.97 0.71 14.14
N ILE A 62 -6.20 0.09 13.25
CA ILE A 62 -4.75 -0.05 13.35
C ILE A 62 -4.10 1.10 12.59
N ASP A 63 -3.14 1.77 13.19
CA ASP A 63 -2.40 2.82 12.51
C ASP A 63 -1.58 2.26 11.36
N LEU A 64 -1.69 2.90 10.20
CA LEU A 64 -0.82 2.58 9.07
C LEU A 64 0.64 2.92 9.42
N PRO A 65 1.60 2.06 9.09
CA PRO A 65 3.00 2.37 9.32
C PRO A 65 3.42 3.60 8.52
N LYS A 66 4.36 4.35 9.04
CA LYS A 66 4.96 5.46 8.29
C LYS A 66 5.82 4.88 7.17
N PRO A 67 5.62 5.30 5.91
CA PRO A 67 6.46 4.84 4.81
C PRO A 67 7.93 5.20 5.01
N SER A 68 8.82 4.23 4.81
CA SER A 68 10.26 4.45 4.77
C SER A 68 10.67 5.26 3.54
N ASP A 69 11.78 5.99 3.66
CA ASP A 69 12.41 6.61 2.49
C ASP A 69 13.11 5.52 1.66
N ILE A 70 12.68 5.37 0.41
CA ILE A 70 13.23 4.38 -0.52
C ILE A 70 14.76 4.49 -0.69
N ASN A 71 15.32 5.69 -0.54
CA ASN A 71 16.76 5.93 -0.69
C ASN A 71 17.61 5.28 0.41
N TYR A 72 17.00 4.94 1.55
CA TYR A 72 17.69 4.24 2.64
C TYR A 72 17.48 2.73 2.65
N LEU A 73 16.70 2.20 1.71
CA LEU A 73 16.44 0.77 1.61
C LEU A 73 17.53 0.06 0.79
N SER A 74 17.80 -1.18 1.16
CA SER A 74 18.75 -2.07 0.50
C SER A 74 18.17 -3.48 0.41
N LEU A 75 18.29 -4.11 -0.74
CA LEU A 75 17.86 -5.50 -0.95
C LEU A 75 18.56 -6.47 0.02
N VAL A 76 19.82 -6.24 0.33
CA VAL A 76 20.60 -7.09 1.23
C VAL A 76 20.24 -6.84 2.68
N GLU A 77 20.29 -5.57 3.11
CA GLU A 77 20.10 -5.22 4.52
C GLU A 77 18.66 -5.40 5.00
N HIS A 78 17.68 -5.20 4.12
CA HIS A 78 16.26 -5.32 4.42
C HIS A 78 15.63 -6.63 3.93
N ASN A 79 16.46 -7.61 3.57
CA ASN A 79 15.98 -8.95 3.25
C ASN A 79 15.28 -9.57 4.47
N PRO A 80 13.98 -9.93 4.36
CA PRO A 80 13.20 -10.43 5.49
C PRO A 80 13.72 -11.78 6.02
N PHE A 81 14.47 -12.53 5.22
CA PHE A 81 15.09 -13.83 5.59
C PHE A 81 16.57 -13.71 5.95
N LYS A 82 17.11 -12.50 6.09
CA LYS A 82 18.53 -12.27 6.37
C LYS A 82 19.07 -13.06 7.55
N ASN A 83 18.28 -13.22 8.61
CA ASN A 83 18.64 -13.92 9.84
C ASN A 83 17.94 -15.28 9.99
N ASP A 84 17.23 -15.73 8.98
CA ASP A 84 16.58 -17.04 8.97
C ASP A 84 17.61 -18.12 8.64
N LYS A 85 17.61 -19.22 9.42
CA LYS A 85 18.53 -20.33 9.23
C LYS A 85 17.99 -21.39 8.28
N ASP A 86 16.68 -21.40 8.10
CA ASP A 86 15.96 -22.43 7.35
C ASP A 86 15.56 -21.95 5.96
N ILE A 87 15.47 -20.65 5.75
CA ILE A 87 15.06 -20.02 4.49
C ILE A 87 16.17 -19.10 3.99
N GLU A 88 16.67 -19.39 2.81
CA GLU A 88 17.63 -18.54 2.08
C GLU A 88 16.97 -18.03 0.79
N LEU A 89 16.93 -16.72 0.63
CA LEU A 89 16.48 -16.08 -0.59
C LEU A 89 17.69 -15.85 -1.52
N LYS A 90 17.86 -16.71 -2.52
CA LYS A 90 18.95 -16.65 -3.51
C LYS A 90 18.59 -15.76 -4.68
N PHE A 91 18.50 -14.46 -4.44
CA PHE A 91 18.06 -13.52 -5.45
C PHE A 91 19.18 -13.06 -6.40
N ASP A 92 18.82 -12.88 -7.67
CA ASP A 92 19.67 -12.25 -8.67
C ASP A 92 19.61 -10.72 -8.51
N SER A 93 20.71 -10.10 -8.09
CA SER A 93 20.79 -8.67 -7.85
C SER A 93 20.61 -7.80 -9.12
N LYS A 94 20.81 -8.38 -10.31
CA LYS A 94 20.63 -7.68 -11.59
C LYS A 94 19.18 -7.65 -12.04
N LYS A 95 18.35 -8.56 -11.54
CA LYS A 95 16.92 -8.68 -11.86
C LYS A 95 16.03 -8.20 -10.70
N SER A 96 16.61 -8.03 -9.52
CA SER A 96 15.93 -7.54 -8.32
C SER A 96 16.00 -6.02 -8.23
N PHE A 97 14.99 -5.38 -7.64
CA PHE A 97 14.91 -3.93 -7.56
C PHE A 97 14.03 -3.47 -6.40
N ILE A 98 14.10 -2.18 -6.09
CA ILE A 98 13.24 -1.52 -5.12
C ILE A 98 12.38 -0.51 -5.86
N SER A 99 11.10 -0.49 -5.57
CA SER A 99 10.16 0.46 -6.19
C SER A 99 9.13 0.95 -5.20
N MET A 100 8.62 2.14 -5.46
CA MET A 100 7.39 2.60 -4.81
C MET A 100 6.19 1.90 -5.43
N VAL A 101 5.28 1.43 -4.58
CA VAL A 101 4.01 0.81 -4.96
C VAL A 101 2.87 1.67 -4.43
N GLY A 102 1.98 2.08 -5.31
CA GLY A 102 0.82 2.90 -4.97
C GLY A 102 -0.49 2.16 -5.24
N VAL A 103 -1.49 2.39 -4.40
CA VAL A 103 -2.81 1.81 -4.58
C VAL A 103 -3.91 2.74 -4.07
N ASN A 104 -5.06 2.73 -4.74
CA ASN A 104 -6.27 3.38 -4.21
C ASN A 104 -7.00 2.40 -3.29
N VAL A 105 -6.90 2.64 -1.98
CA VAL A 105 -7.44 1.76 -0.93
C VAL A 105 -8.96 1.70 -0.92
N ASN A 106 -9.65 2.72 -1.46
CA ASN A 106 -11.12 2.78 -1.41
C ASN A 106 -11.81 1.53 -1.99
N HIS A 107 -11.18 0.87 -2.97
CA HIS A 107 -11.73 -0.34 -3.60
C HIS A 107 -11.64 -1.59 -2.72
N TYR A 108 -10.81 -1.55 -1.68
CA TYR A 108 -10.57 -2.67 -0.76
C TYR A 108 -11.32 -2.54 0.57
N LEU A 109 -11.82 -1.33 0.89
CA LEU A 109 -12.62 -1.11 2.08
C LEU A 109 -13.97 -1.83 1.95
N GLY A 110 -14.36 -2.58 2.98
CA GLY A 110 -15.67 -3.19 3.09
C GLY A 110 -16.78 -2.14 3.33
N ASN A 111 -18.02 -2.61 3.33
CA ASN A 111 -19.21 -1.80 3.63
C ASN A 111 -19.27 -0.48 2.85
N GLN A 112 -19.31 -0.59 1.51
CA GLN A 112 -19.41 0.56 0.60
C GLN A 112 -20.80 1.21 0.58
N GLU A 113 -21.75 0.73 1.39
CA GLU A 113 -23.11 1.29 1.42
C GLU A 113 -23.09 2.72 1.95
N PRO A 114 -23.63 3.69 1.20
CA PRO A 114 -23.64 5.08 1.61
C PRO A 114 -24.60 5.31 2.78
N VAL A 115 -24.14 6.05 3.78
CA VAL A 115 -24.94 6.50 4.92
C VAL A 115 -25.29 7.96 4.74
N LYS A 116 -26.57 8.32 4.89
CA LYS A 116 -26.99 9.71 4.80
C LYS A 116 -26.52 10.49 6.06
N LYS A 117 -25.77 11.58 5.85
CA LYS A 117 -25.38 12.54 6.88
C LYS A 117 -25.97 13.92 6.59
N THR A 118 -26.54 14.55 7.59
CA THR A 118 -26.98 15.94 7.50
C THR A 118 -25.94 16.82 8.16
N LEU A 119 -25.38 17.76 7.41
CA LEU A 119 -24.30 18.64 7.84
C LEU A 119 -24.72 20.10 7.73
N THR A 120 -24.22 20.92 8.65
CA THR A 120 -24.36 22.38 8.61
C THR A 120 -22.97 22.99 8.41
N ILE A 121 -22.82 23.79 7.37
CA ILE A 121 -21.58 24.52 7.09
C ILE A 121 -21.87 26.02 6.98
N PRO A 122 -20.88 26.90 7.19
CA PRO A 122 -21.04 28.35 6.97
C PRO A 122 -21.40 28.66 5.52
N ARG A 123 -22.18 29.73 5.31
CA ARG A 123 -22.59 30.16 3.94
C ARG A 123 -21.43 30.38 3.00
N TRP A 124 -20.33 30.94 3.49
CA TRP A 124 -19.15 31.19 2.65
C TRP A 124 -18.53 29.87 2.15
N ALA A 125 -18.53 28.82 2.98
CA ALA A 125 -18.01 27.51 2.61
C ALA A 125 -18.91 26.82 1.57
N ASP A 126 -20.24 26.90 1.76
CA ASP A 126 -21.20 26.39 0.76
C ASP A 126 -21.03 27.09 -0.60
N LYS A 127 -20.92 28.42 -0.59
CA LYS A 127 -20.70 29.21 -1.81
C LYS A 127 -19.40 28.80 -2.52
N LEU A 128 -18.30 28.75 -1.78
CA LEU A 128 -17.00 28.36 -2.32
C LEU A 128 -17.00 26.94 -2.87
N GLY A 129 -17.59 25.99 -2.15
CA GLY A 129 -17.69 24.61 -2.61
C GLY A 129 -18.46 24.46 -3.92
N ARG A 130 -19.55 25.21 -4.09
CA ARG A 130 -20.32 25.23 -5.35
C ARG A 130 -19.53 25.89 -6.50
N GLU A 131 -18.85 27.00 -6.22
CA GLU A 131 -18.00 27.67 -7.21
C GLU A 131 -16.86 26.78 -7.70
N LEU A 132 -16.31 25.95 -6.82
CA LEU A 132 -15.27 24.96 -7.12
C LEU A 132 -15.83 23.65 -7.72
N GLY A 133 -17.13 23.49 -7.81
CA GLY A 133 -17.78 22.27 -8.32
C GLY A 133 -17.54 21.03 -7.44
N LEU A 134 -17.37 21.23 -6.12
CA LEU A 134 -17.07 20.12 -5.19
C LEU A 134 -18.26 19.19 -5.01
N ASN A 135 -17.98 17.90 -4.99
CA ASN A 135 -18.88 16.90 -4.42
C ASN A 135 -18.67 16.86 -2.90
N PHE A 136 -19.58 17.45 -2.14
CA PHE A 136 -19.45 17.58 -0.68
C PHE A 136 -19.32 16.23 0.04
N SER A 137 -20.03 15.18 -0.43
CA SER A 137 -19.92 13.84 0.16
C SER A 137 -18.54 13.23 -0.08
N GLN A 138 -18.02 13.35 -1.28
CA GLN A 138 -16.68 12.89 -1.62
C GLN A 138 -15.63 13.67 -0.85
N THR A 139 -15.73 14.99 -0.81
CA THR A 139 -14.81 15.87 -0.09
C THR A 139 -14.76 15.53 1.40
N LEU A 140 -15.93 15.25 2.02
CA LEU A 140 -15.99 14.83 3.42
C LEU A 140 -15.33 13.46 3.62
N THR A 141 -15.59 12.50 2.73
CA THR A 141 -14.98 11.17 2.80
C THR A 141 -13.46 11.26 2.72
N GLU A 142 -12.95 12.04 1.77
CA GLU A 142 -11.50 12.28 1.61
C GLU A 142 -10.88 12.95 2.85
N ALA A 143 -11.55 13.95 3.41
CA ALA A 143 -11.08 14.63 4.62
C ALA A 143 -11.05 13.72 5.86
N ILE A 144 -12.00 12.79 6.00
CA ILE A 144 -12.01 11.79 7.08
C ILE A 144 -10.81 10.85 6.93
N VAL A 145 -10.56 10.40 5.72
CA VAL A 145 -9.42 9.53 5.40
C VAL A 145 -8.09 10.23 5.67
N GLU A 146 -7.92 11.48 5.22
CA GLU A 146 -6.71 12.27 5.50
C GLU A 146 -6.40 12.41 6.99
N ARG A 147 -7.44 12.50 7.83
CA ARG A 147 -7.28 12.55 9.29
C ARG A 147 -6.69 11.26 9.86
N LYS A 148 -7.05 10.10 9.30
CA LYS A 148 -6.48 8.80 9.70
C LYS A 148 -5.04 8.65 9.21
N MET A 149 -4.70 9.26 8.08
CA MET A 149 -3.42 9.14 7.38
C MET A 149 -2.39 10.22 7.79
N ASN A 150 -2.67 11.02 8.80
CA ASN A 150 -1.76 12.08 9.23
C ASN A 150 -0.57 11.46 9.97
N PHE A 151 0.49 11.22 9.23
CA PHE A 151 1.78 10.73 9.72
C PHE A 151 2.61 11.85 10.37
#